data_9b096d64316b944f6bfc9734fc91a422
#
_entry.id   9b096d64316b944f6bfc9734fc91a422
#
_cell.length_a   1.000
_cell.length_b   1.000
_cell.length_c   1.000
_cell.angle_alpha   90.00
_cell.angle_beta   90.00
_cell.angle_gamma   90.00
#
_symmetry.space_group_name_H-M   'P 1'
#
loop_
_entity.id
_entity.type
_entity.pdbx_description
1 polymer ?
#
loop_
_entity_poly.entity_id
_entity_poly.type
_entity_poly.pdbx_seq_one_letter_code
_entity_poly.pdbx_strand_id
1 'polypeptide(L)'
;MAKKRITTLYPRDKNALSALARCGYVSREQLGTFLREKRVHAYCKDGLVEKSVYSRPGAKAQDIEVCRLTKAGRELCRRELSLPTYCAQNPAHDLVLADRYFSLSQSERETWRTESQSREDVYAEIRQLRDQGEEERAGELWAKLQEGRLSMPDAVYTRSDGVSVAYEVTTGNYGQEEITAKV
;
A
#
# COMPACT_ATOMS: atom_id res chain seq x y z
N MET A 1 20.39 12.19 -23.64
CA MET A 1 19.37 11.57 -22.77
C MET A 1 19.34 10.07 -23.01
N ALA A 2 19.36 9.23 -21.96
CA ALA A 2 19.24 7.79 -22.12
C ALA A 2 17.85 7.44 -22.68
N LYS A 3 17.78 6.50 -23.66
CA LYS A 3 16.53 6.05 -24.26
C LYS A 3 15.68 5.33 -23.20
N LYS A 4 14.46 5.80 -22.94
CA LYS A 4 13.49 5.13 -22.06
C LYS A 4 13.19 3.74 -22.60
N ARG A 5 13.16 2.73 -21.70
CA ARG A 5 12.87 1.32 -22.01
C ARG A 5 11.41 0.97 -21.78
N ILE A 6 10.79 1.69 -20.85
CA ILE A 6 9.37 1.57 -20.55
C ILE A 6 8.61 2.66 -21.30
N THR A 7 8.10 2.32 -22.48
CA THR A 7 7.31 3.22 -23.33
C THR A 7 5.81 2.87 -23.32
N THR A 8 5.48 1.66 -22.92
CA THR A 8 4.10 1.16 -22.87
C THR A 8 3.88 0.35 -21.62
N LEU A 9 2.75 0.58 -20.93
CA LEU A 9 2.29 -0.19 -19.77
C LEU A 9 1.27 -1.23 -20.22
N TYR A 10 1.63 -2.50 -20.12
CA TYR A 10 0.72 -3.64 -20.35
C TYR A 10 -0.07 -3.96 -19.07
N PRO A 11 -1.15 -4.76 -19.13
CA PRO A 11 -1.93 -5.14 -17.93
C PRO A 11 -1.06 -5.70 -16.80
N ARG A 12 -0.10 -6.57 -17.10
CA ARG A 12 0.86 -7.10 -16.13
C ARG A 12 1.73 -6.03 -15.46
N ASP A 13 2.08 -4.97 -16.20
CA ASP A 13 2.85 -3.83 -15.67
C ASP A 13 1.99 -3.05 -14.68
N LYS A 14 0.71 -2.84 -15.04
CA LYS A 14 -0.25 -2.16 -14.16
C LYS A 14 -0.45 -2.92 -12.85
N ASN A 15 -0.58 -4.25 -12.89
CA ASN A 15 -0.69 -5.08 -11.69
C ASN A 15 0.54 -4.98 -10.80
N ALA A 16 1.75 -5.06 -11.38
CA ALA A 16 3.00 -4.94 -10.64
C ALA A 16 3.17 -3.54 -10.01
N LEU A 17 2.87 -2.48 -10.77
CA LEU A 17 2.92 -1.11 -10.28
C LEU A 17 1.86 -0.86 -9.20
N SER A 18 0.67 -1.43 -9.34
CA SER A 18 -0.39 -1.37 -8.31
C SER A 18 0.06 -2.03 -7.00
N ALA A 19 0.70 -3.20 -7.07
CA ALA A 19 1.22 -3.86 -5.88
C ALA A 19 2.29 -2.99 -5.18
N LEU A 20 3.27 -2.47 -5.93
CA LEU A 20 4.29 -1.58 -5.39
C LEU A 20 3.72 -0.26 -4.84
N ALA A 21 2.68 0.29 -5.48
CA ALA A 21 2.06 1.52 -5.04
C ALA A 21 1.25 1.37 -3.75
N ARG A 22 0.71 0.18 -3.51
CA ARG A 22 -0.19 -0.12 -2.38
C ARG A 22 0.52 -0.74 -1.18
N CYS A 23 1.56 -1.55 -1.43
CA CYS A 23 2.26 -2.28 -0.37
C CYS A 23 3.60 -1.65 0.03
N GLY A 24 4.18 -0.77 -0.80
CA GLY A 24 5.50 -0.21 -0.55
C GLY A 24 6.63 -1.14 -1.00
N TYR A 25 7.22 -1.92 -0.10
CA TYR A 25 8.17 -2.97 -0.45
C TYR A 25 7.45 -4.26 -0.86
N VAL A 26 7.88 -4.82 -1.98
CA VAL A 26 7.40 -6.08 -2.53
C VAL A 26 8.60 -6.97 -2.84
N SER A 27 8.56 -8.25 -2.52
CA SER A 27 9.68 -9.15 -2.82
C SER A 27 9.85 -9.34 -4.33
N ARG A 28 11.08 -9.67 -4.73
CA ARG A 28 11.39 -9.99 -6.14
C ARG A 28 10.57 -11.18 -6.64
N GLU A 29 10.33 -12.16 -5.76
CA GLU A 29 9.53 -13.34 -6.05
C GLU A 29 8.06 -12.96 -6.31
N GLN A 30 7.46 -12.17 -5.43
CA GLN A 30 6.08 -11.67 -5.60
C GLN A 30 5.92 -10.88 -6.91
N LEU A 31 6.85 -9.97 -7.23
CA LEU A 31 6.84 -9.27 -8.53
C LEU A 31 6.98 -10.23 -9.72
N GLY A 32 7.66 -11.35 -9.51
CA GLY A 32 7.82 -12.41 -10.52
C GLY A 32 6.50 -13.01 -10.98
N THR A 33 5.42 -12.92 -10.19
CA THR A 33 4.07 -13.36 -10.58
C THR A 33 3.49 -12.52 -11.73
N PHE A 34 3.90 -11.26 -11.84
CA PHE A 34 3.44 -10.34 -12.89
C PHE A 34 4.51 -10.09 -13.96
N LEU A 35 5.77 -9.91 -13.57
CA LEU A 35 6.83 -9.42 -14.44
C LEU A 35 8.00 -10.39 -14.54
N ARG A 36 8.43 -10.65 -15.78
CA ARG A 36 9.70 -11.34 -16.02
C ARG A 36 10.88 -10.45 -15.59
N GLU A 37 11.99 -11.07 -15.21
CA GLU A 37 13.20 -10.40 -14.73
C GLU A 37 13.69 -9.26 -15.62
N LYS A 38 13.76 -9.48 -16.94
CA LYS A 38 14.15 -8.45 -17.92
C LYS A 38 13.28 -7.19 -17.82
N ARG A 39 11.98 -7.35 -17.47
CA ARG A 39 11.06 -6.22 -17.35
C ARG A 39 11.29 -5.46 -16.05
N VAL A 40 11.52 -6.15 -14.92
CA VAL A 40 11.91 -5.51 -13.65
C VAL A 40 13.23 -4.76 -13.82
N HIS A 41 14.22 -5.37 -14.49
CA HIS A 41 15.48 -4.70 -14.80
C HIS A 41 15.28 -3.41 -15.64
N ALA A 42 14.36 -3.42 -16.61
CA ALA A 42 14.03 -2.24 -17.39
C ALA A 42 13.45 -1.11 -16.51
N TYR A 43 12.55 -1.43 -15.56
CA TYR A 43 12.03 -0.47 -14.58
C TYR A 43 13.13 0.13 -13.71
N CYS A 44 14.09 -0.69 -13.26
CA CYS A 44 15.23 -0.20 -12.49
C CYS A 44 16.14 0.71 -13.33
N LYS A 45 16.41 0.34 -14.59
CA LYS A 45 17.24 1.15 -15.49
C LYS A 45 16.60 2.49 -15.87
N ASP A 46 15.28 2.55 -15.93
CA ASP A 46 14.54 3.79 -16.16
C ASP A 46 14.32 4.60 -14.86
N GLY A 47 14.86 4.12 -13.73
CA GLY A 47 14.77 4.80 -12.43
C GLY A 47 13.38 4.84 -11.83
N LEU A 48 12.48 3.92 -12.24
CA LEU A 48 11.10 3.85 -11.75
C LEU A 48 10.94 2.95 -10.53
N VAL A 49 11.79 1.93 -10.44
CA VAL A 49 11.85 0.97 -9.32
C VAL A 49 13.29 0.90 -8.84
N GLU A 50 13.49 0.80 -7.55
CA GLU A 50 14.77 0.48 -6.94
C GLU A 50 14.72 -0.88 -6.24
N LYS A 51 15.87 -1.53 -6.21
CA LYS A 51 16.07 -2.82 -5.57
C LYS A 51 17.00 -2.66 -4.37
N SER A 52 16.74 -3.44 -3.33
CA SER A 52 17.63 -3.59 -2.19
C SER A 52 17.52 -5.00 -1.63
N VAL A 53 18.39 -5.35 -0.69
CA VAL A 53 18.32 -6.60 0.06
C VAL A 53 17.85 -6.27 1.47
N TYR A 54 16.85 -7.00 1.92
CA TYR A 54 16.36 -6.98 3.29
C TYR A 54 16.75 -8.29 3.98
N SER A 55 17.57 -8.20 5.01
CA SER A 55 17.94 -9.35 5.85
C SER A 55 16.89 -9.50 6.94
N ARG A 56 16.02 -10.51 6.80
CA ARG A 56 15.00 -10.82 7.81
C ARG A 56 15.67 -11.33 9.07
N PRO A 57 15.50 -10.67 10.23
CA PRO A 57 16.06 -11.17 11.48
C PRO A 57 15.39 -12.48 11.92
N GLY A 58 16.12 -13.34 12.64
CA GLY A 58 15.63 -14.59 13.23
C GLY A 58 16.59 -15.74 13.14
N ALA A 59 16.21 -16.90 13.68
CA ALA A 59 17.06 -18.11 13.74
C ALA A 59 17.46 -18.67 12.35
N LYS A 60 16.72 -18.29 11.29
CA LYS A 60 17.07 -18.54 9.89
C LYS A 60 17.11 -17.20 9.19
N ALA A 61 18.19 -16.43 9.40
CA ALA A 61 18.41 -15.20 8.66
C ALA A 61 18.29 -15.47 7.15
N GLN A 62 17.40 -14.76 6.47
CA GLN A 62 17.17 -14.91 5.04
C GLN A 62 17.26 -13.54 4.38
N ASP A 63 18.13 -13.46 3.39
CA ASP A 63 18.22 -12.28 2.54
C ASP A 63 17.12 -12.33 1.47
N ILE A 64 16.28 -11.30 1.45
CA ILE A 64 15.16 -11.15 0.53
C ILE A 64 15.46 -9.97 -0.39
N GLU A 65 15.53 -10.21 -1.69
CA GLU A 65 15.58 -9.12 -2.67
C GLU A 65 14.21 -8.44 -2.70
N VAL A 66 14.18 -7.15 -2.39
CA VAL A 66 12.96 -6.34 -2.34
C VAL A 66 13.02 -5.20 -3.35
N CYS A 67 11.85 -4.80 -3.82
CA CYS A 67 11.66 -3.72 -4.77
C CYS A 67 10.68 -2.69 -4.19
N ARG A 68 10.92 -1.40 -4.48
CA ARG A 68 9.96 -0.33 -4.19
C ARG A 68 9.95 0.71 -5.31
N LEU A 69 8.90 1.52 -5.36
CA LEU A 69 8.83 2.65 -6.29
C LEU A 69 9.79 3.76 -5.86
N THR A 70 10.51 4.31 -6.82
CA THR A 70 11.21 5.59 -6.66
C THR A 70 10.21 6.76 -6.69
N LYS A 71 10.69 8.00 -6.48
CA LYS A 71 9.85 9.19 -6.68
C LYS A 71 9.28 9.24 -8.09
N ALA A 72 10.10 8.94 -9.12
CA ALA A 72 9.65 8.91 -10.51
C ALA A 72 8.63 7.78 -10.78
N GLY A 73 8.82 6.61 -10.15
CA GLY A 73 7.87 5.50 -10.23
C GLY A 73 6.52 5.85 -9.62
N ARG A 74 6.51 6.50 -8.45
CA ARG A 74 5.27 6.98 -7.82
C ARG A 74 4.54 8.00 -8.68
N GLU A 75 5.28 8.92 -9.30
CA GLU A 75 4.70 9.90 -10.20
C GLU A 75 4.07 9.24 -11.45
N LEU A 76 4.74 8.23 -12.01
CA LEU A 76 4.18 7.42 -13.09
C LEU A 76 2.85 6.75 -12.67
N CYS A 77 2.81 6.13 -11.48
CA CYS A 77 1.59 5.49 -10.97
C CYS A 77 0.43 6.48 -10.79
N ARG A 78 0.69 7.67 -10.26
CA ARG A 78 -0.34 8.71 -10.13
C ARG A 78 -0.88 9.16 -11.48
N ARG A 79 0.01 9.43 -12.43
CA ARG A 79 -0.36 9.98 -13.75
C ARG A 79 -1.06 8.95 -14.63
N GLU A 80 -0.53 7.72 -14.71
CA GLU A 80 -0.97 6.72 -15.69
C GLU A 80 -2.01 5.74 -15.12
N LEU A 81 -2.07 5.59 -13.80
CA LEU A 81 -2.95 4.61 -13.15
C LEU A 81 -3.92 5.25 -12.17
N SER A 82 -3.83 6.56 -11.96
CA SER A 82 -4.62 7.32 -10.97
C SER A 82 -4.55 6.69 -9.56
N LEU A 83 -3.41 6.06 -9.23
CA LEU A 83 -3.21 5.40 -7.94
C LEU A 83 -2.57 6.38 -6.95
N PRO A 84 -3.14 6.55 -5.76
CA PRO A 84 -2.40 7.05 -4.62
C PRO A 84 -1.28 6.04 -4.29
N THR A 85 -0.12 6.55 -3.90
CA THR A 85 1.04 5.70 -3.68
C THR A 85 1.46 5.75 -2.23
N TYR A 86 1.51 4.59 -1.60
CA TYR A 86 2.11 4.41 -0.29
C TYR A 86 3.62 4.68 -0.36
N CYS A 87 4.15 5.38 0.62
CA CYS A 87 5.58 5.63 0.71
C CYS A 87 6.22 4.53 1.57
N ALA A 88 6.90 3.59 0.92
CA ALA A 88 7.58 2.49 1.58
C ALA A 88 8.56 2.98 2.67
N GLN A 89 8.40 2.49 3.89
CA GLN A 89 9.18 2.91 5.05
C GLN A 89 9.95 1.76 5.69
N ASN A 90 9.29 0.62 5.88
CA ASN A 90 9.84 -0.51 6.61
C ASN A 90 9.64 -1.83 5.84
N PRO A 91 10.70 -2.44 5.30
CA PRO A 91 10.59 -3.70 4.56
C PRO A 91 9.91 -4.83 5.34
N ALA A 92 10.14 -4.92 6.67
CA ALA A 92 9.53 -5.96 7.48
C ALA A 92 8.00 -5.85 7.51
N HIS A 93 7.48 -4.66 7.73
CA HIS A 93 6.06 -4.34 7.73
C HIS A 93 5.45 -4.49 6.33
N ASP A 94 6.08 -3.86 5.34
CA ASP A 94 5.55 -3.79 3.99
C ASP A 94 5.50 -5.16 3.30
N LEU A 95 6.45 -6.07 3.60
CA LEU A 95 6.42 -7.45 3.09
C LEU A 95 5.23 -8.25 3.63
N VAL A 96 4.81 -8.01 4.88
CA VAL A 96 3.60 -8.66 5.44
C VAL A 96 2.34 -8.13 4.74
N LEU A 97 2.27 -6.82 4.48
CA LEU A 97 1.20 -6.24 3.65
C LEU A 97 1.20 -6.85 2.23
N ALA A 98 2.38 -6.98 1.62
CA ALA A 98 2.52 -7.59 0.31
C ALA A 98 2.09 -9.06 0.31
N ASP A 99 2.48 -9.86 1.31
CA ASP A 99 2.04 -11.25 1.45
C ASP A 99 0.51 -11.33 1.46
N ARG A 100 -0.16 -10.46 2.22
CA ARG A 100 -1.62 -10.40 2.22
C ARG A 100 -2.17 -9.98 0.86
N TYR A 101 -1.67 -8.90 0.27
CA TYR A 101 -2.11 -8.40 -1.04
C TYR A 101 -2.02 -9.48 -2.13
N PHE A 102 -0.91 -10.22 -2.18
CA PHE A 102 -0.70 -11.27 -3.18
C PHE A 102 -1.53 -12.53 -2.94
N SER A 103 -2.00 -12.78 -1.71
CA SER A 103 -2.92 -13.88 -1.39
C SER A 103 -4.37 -13.63 -1.84
N LEU A 104 -4.72 -12.37 -2.13
CA LEU A 104 -6.07 -11.98 -2.55
C LEU A 104 -6.34 -12.29 -4.03
N SER A 105 -7.61 -12.49 -4.37
CA SER A 105 -8.08 -12.51 -5.76
C SER A 105 -7.88 -11.15 -6.44
N GLN A 106 -7.97 -11.10 -7.76
CA GLN A 106 -7.83 -9.84 -8.48
C GLN A 106 -8.91 -8.83 -8.08
N SER A 107 -10.16 -9.27 -7.95
CA SER A 107 -11.29 -8.41 -7.55
C SER A 107 -11.08 -7.82 -6.16
N GLU A 108 -10.59 -8.60 -5.19
CA GLU A 108 -10.28 -8.12 -3.86
C GLU A 108 -9.11 -7.12 -3.86
N ARG A 109 -8.06 -7.37 -4.65
CA ARG A 109 -6.95 -6.42 -4.82
C ARG A 109 -7.37 -5.09 -5.42
N GLU A 110 -8.36 -5.08 -6.29
CA GLU A 110 -8.90 -3.84 -6.87
C GLU A 110 -9.57 -2.95 -5.82
N THR A 111 -10.17 -3.55 -4.78
CA THR A 111 -10.80 -2.83 -3.67
C THR A 111 -9.81 -2.41 -2.57
N TRP A 112 -8.55 -2.85 -2.65
CA TRP A 112 -7.55 -2.54 -1.63
C TRP A 112 -7.31 -1.05 -1.47
N ARG A 113 -7.45 -0.55 -0.26
CA ARG A 113 -7.19 0.82 0.14
C ARG A 113 -6.09 0.86 1.20
N THR A 114 -5.19 1.79 1.09
CA THR A 114 -4.11 2.01 2.06
C THR A 114 -4.60 2.88 3.23
N GLU A 115 -3.87 2.90 4.34
CA GLU A 115 -4.10 3.81 5.47
C GLU A 115 -4.34 5.25 5.01
N SER A 116 -3.49 5.77 4.11
CA SER A 116 -3.64 7.15 3.61
C SER A 116 -4.96 7.38 2.88
N GLN A 117 -5.41 6.41 2.09
CA GLN A 117 -6.71 6.50 1.40
C GLN A 117 -7.87 6.45 2.39
N SER A 118 -7.81 5.56 3.39
CA SER A 118 -8.83 5.50 4.45
C SER A 118 -8.92 6.82 5.23
N ARG A 119 -7.76 7.44 5.50
CA ARG A 119 -7.69 8.75 6.14
C ARG A 119 -8.30 9.86 5.27
N GLU A 120 -8.03 9.84 3.96
CA GLU A 120 -8.64 10.78 2.99
C GLU A 120 -10.17 10.62 2.94
N ASP A 121 -10.70 9.40 3.06
CA ASP A 121 -12.15 9.17 3.12
C ASP A 121 -12.77 9.80 4.38
N VAL A 122 -12.14 9.65 5.54
CA VAL A 122 -12.61 10.30 6.78
C VAL A 122 -12.59 11.83 6.64
N TYR A 123 -11.55 12.40 6.04
CA TYR A 123 -11.54 13.83 5.76
C TYR A 123 -12.63 14.26 4.77
N ALA A 124 -12.94 13.43 3.78
CA ALA A 124 -14.03 13.70 2.85
C ALA A 124 -15.39 13.63 3.56
N GLU A 125 -15.60 12.67 4.44
CA GLU A 125 -16.81 12.54 5.27
C GLU A 125 -16.98 13.77 6.17
N ILE A 126 -15.94 14.21 6.87
CA ILE A 126 -15.98 15.42 7.71
C ILE A 126 -16.39 16.65 6.89
N ARG A 127 -15.86 16.82 5.69
CA ARG A 127 -16.25 17.92 4.80
C ARG A 127 -17.71 17.81 4.40
N GLN A 128 -18.15 16.62 4.01
CA GLN A 128 -19.53 16.37 3.61
C GLN A 128 -20.52 16.69 4.76
N LEU A 129 -20.22 16.25 5.99
CA LEU A 129 -21.04 16.56 7.17
C LEU A 129 -21.17 18.08 7.40
N ARG A 130 -20.07 18.83 7.26
CA ARG A 130 -20.09 20.29 7.34
C ARG A 130 -20.94 20.93 6.24
N ASP A 131 -20.82 20.47 5.01
CA ASP A 131 -21.61 20.96 3.88
C ASP A 131 -23.11 20.70 4.06
N GLN A 132 -23.47 19.66 4.82
CA GLN A 132 -24.84 19.30 5.20
C GLN A 132 -25.33 20.04 6.46
N GLY A 133 -24.49 20.85 7.11
CA GLY A 133 -24.83 21.57 8.35
C GLY A 133 -24.75 20.72 9.61
N GLU A 134 -24.16 19.51 9.53
CA GLU A 134 -24.02 18.57 10.66
C GLU A 134 -22.70 18.85 11.43
N GLU A 135 -22.51 20.08 11.88
CA GLU A 135 -21.27 20.55 12.52
C GLU A 135 -20.87 19.76 13.77
N GLU A 136 -21.84 19.34 14.58
CA GLU A 136 -21.58 18.56 15.80
C GLU A 136 -20.95 17.21 15.46
N ARG A 137 -21.54 16.47 14.52
CA ARG A 137 -21.01 15.18 14.04
C ARG A 137 -19.65 15.31 13.37
N ALA A 138 -19.49 16.35 12.55
CA ALA A 138 -18.21 16.66 11.92
C ALA A 138 -17.12 16.95 12.98
N GLY A 139 -17.47 17.72 14.03
CA GLY A 139 -16.60 18.04 15.14
C GLY A 139 -16.20 16.80 15.96
N GLU A 140 -17.15 15.91 16.25
CA GLU A 140 -16.87 14.65 16.95
C GLU A 140 -15.92 13.74 16.17
N LEU A 141 -16.16 13.57 14.86
CA LEU A 141 -15.33 12.75 14.01
C LEU A 141 -13.91 13.32 13.89
N TRP A 142 -13.80 14.64 13.75
CA TRP A 142 -12.52 15.34 13.75
C TRP A 142 -11.77 15.16 15.08
N ALA A 143 -12.46 15.30 16.23
CA ALA A 143 -11.86 15.13 17.55
C ALA A 143 -11.33 13.69 17.74
N LYS A 144 -12.11 12.67 17.35
CA LYS A 144 -11.66 11.26 17.39
C LYS A 144 -10.39 11.03 16.58
N LEU A 145 -10.30 11.65 15.41
CA LEU A 145 -9.12 11.54 14.55
C LEU A 145 -7.89 12.23 15.17
N GLN A 146 -8.06 13.45 15.73
CA GLN A 146 -6.97 14.20 16.36
C GLN A 146 -6.45 13.56 17.65
N GLU A 147 -7.33 12.97 18.43
CA GLU A 147 -7.01 12.31 19.70
C GLU A 147 -6.48 10.86 19.51
N GLY A 148 -6.36 10.40 18.25
CA GLY A 148 -5.91 9.04 17.96
C GLY A 148 -6.93 7.95 18.37
N ARG A 149 -8.16 8.33 18.70
CA ARG A 149 -9.27 7.39 19.00
C ARG A 149 -9.89 6.76 17.75
N LEU A 150 -9.55 7.28 16.59
CA LEU A 150 -9.87 6.72 15.28
C LEU A 150 -8.57 6.38 14.58
N SER A 151 -8.13 5.14 14.69
CA SER A 151 -6.94 4.64 14.00
C SER A 151 -7.32 4.07 12.65
N MET A 152 -6.55 4.43 11.62
CA MET A 152 -6.72 3.83 10.29
C MET A 152 -5.94 2.52 10.25
N PRO A 153 -6.55 1.43 9.77
CA PRO A 153 -5.81 0.19 9.53
C PRO A 153 -4.81 0.37 8.39
N ASP A 154 -3.76 -0.44 8.38
CA ASP A 154 -2.74 -0.43 7.33
C ASP A 154 -3.34 -0.66 5.94
N ALA A 155 -4.41 -1.47 5.87
CA ALA A 155 -5.18 -1.67 4.66
C ALA A 155 -6.64 -2.03 4.93
N VAL A 156 -7.51 -1.67 3.97
CA VAL A 156 -8.90 -2.13 3.91
C VAL A 156 -9.15 -2.72 2.53
N TYR A 157 -9.87 -3.83 2.46
CA TYR A 157 -10.32 -4.41 1.19
C TYR A 157 -11.67 -5.11 1.36
N THR A 158 -12.38 -5.32 0.26
CA THR A 158 -13.67 -6.01 0.26
C THR A 158 -13.47 -7.44 -0.28
N ARG A 159 -13.91 -8.42 0.50
CA ARG A 159 -13.92 -9.83 0.09
C ARG A 159 -14.97 -10.07 -0.98
N SER A 160 -14.86 -11.22 -1.66
CA SER A 160 -15.80 -11.65 -2.70
C SER A 160 -17.25 -11.82 -2.21
N ASP A 161 -17.45 -12.02 -0.89
CA ASP A 161 -18.77 -12.08 -0.24
C ASP A 161 -19.32 -10.69 0.17
N GLY A 162 -18.63 -9.60 -0.21
CA GLY A 162 -19.02 -8.22 0.09
C GLY A 162 -18.61 -7.72 1.47
N VAL A 163 -17.93 -8.53 2.27
CA VAL A 163 -17.47 -8.13 3.61
C VAL A 163 -16.22 -7.25 3.50
N SER A 164 -16.25 -6.08 4.12
CA SER A 164 -15.06 -5.22 4.29
C SER A 164 -14.16 -5.78 5.40
N VAL A 165 -12.89 -5.90 5.08
CA VAL A 165 -11.85 -6.41 6.00
C VAL A 165 -10.85 -5.30 6.27
N ALA A 166 -10.69 -4.93 7.53
CA ALA A 166 -9.57 -4.12 8.00
C ALA A 166 -8.38 -5.06 8.29
N TYR A 167 -7.23 -4.72 7.76
CA TYR A 167 -6.00 -5.48 7.93
C TYR A 167 -4.93 -4.63 8.58
N GLU A 168 -4.38 -5.15 9.66
CA GLU A 168 -3.35 -4.49 10.47
C GLU A 168 -2.14 -5.40 10.61
N VAL A 169 -0.94 -4.86 10.42
CA VAL A 169 0.32 -5.55 10.61
C VAL A 169 0.85 -5.26 12.01
N THR A 170 0.70 -6.20 12.91
CA THR A 170 1.29 -6.10 14.26
C THR A 170 2.75 -6.54 14.22
N THR A 171 3.68 -5.61 14.30
CA THR A 171 5.09 -5.88 14.53
C THR A 171 5.28 -5.94 16.03
N GLY A 172 5.35 -7.12 16.64
CA GLY A 172 5.63 -7.51 18.04
C GLY A 172 5.77 -6.49 19.21
N ASN A 173 5.69 -5.20 18.93
CA ASN A 173 5.83 -4.09 19.87
C ASN A 173 4.50 -3.41 20.26
N TYR A 174 3.36 -3.92 19.78
CA TYR A 174 2.05 -3.35 20.13
C TYR A 174 1.61 -3.85 21.49
N GLY A 175 1.32 -2.93 22.42
CA GLY A 175 0.65 -3.23 23.67
C GLY A 175 -0.82 -3.64 23.44
N GLN A 176 -1.38 -4.40 24.40
CA GLN A 176 -2.76 -4.88 24.30
C GLN A 176 -3.79 -3.73 24.20
N GLU A 177 -3.49 -2.58 24.79
CA GLU A 177 -4.30 -1.36 24.70
C GLU A 177 -4.35 -0.77 23.29
N GLU A 178 -3.21 -0.78 22.56
CA GLU A 178 -3.15 -0.30 21.18
C GLU A 178 -3.91 -1.20 20.21
N ILE A 179 -3.92 -2.51 20.44
CA ILE A 179 -4.71 -3.47 19.65
C ILE A 179 -6.20 -3.22 19.87
N THR A 180 -6.62 -2.97 21.13
CA THR A 180 -8.02 -2.73 21.48
C THR A 180 -8.54 -1.41 20.90
N ALA A 181 -7.69 -0.40 20.76
CA ALA A 181 -8.08 0.89 20.18
C ALA A 181 -8.27 0.85 18.64
N LYS A 182 -7.84 -0.25 17.98
CA LYS A 182 -7.89 -0.44 16.52
C LYS A 182 -9.05 -1.36 16.08
N VAL A 183 -9.78 -1.94 17.01
CA VAL A 183 -10.95 -2.81 16.77
C VAL A 183 -12.22 -2.03 17.08
#